data_e219aeb80d54e25504ec8ebe781d2ba1
#
_entry.id   e219aeb80d54e25504ec8ebe781d2ba1
#
_cell.length_a   1.000
_cell.length_b   1.000
_cell.length_c   1.000
_cell.angle_alpha   90.00
_cell.angle_beta   90.00
_cell.angle_gamma   90.00
#
_symmetry.space_group_name_H-M   'P 1'
#
loop_
_entity.id
_entity.type
_entity.pdbx_description
1 polymer ?
#
loop_
_entity_poly.entity_id
_entity_poly.type
_entity_poly.pdbx_seq_one_letter_code
_entity_poly.pdbx_strand_id
1 'polypeptide(L)'
;GVELDVLVSNAGVAPPRARPTRHGLDEIFQVNYLAKFILANRLLSEGILPNATFAGNGRPAGRTPRIIYISSDSHQGASAIDYEEFGVYYDYGVRKSINMYSYYKLVLNTFATELARRLQSEGQVDVSVNVMCPGPVNSNIARDAPPVLKGFMKLIFSVFFRSPEKAARPVSYLTASSEMEGLTNDYLHMFNRKRMDEKVYLPEEGKKLWAASAAVWRRVDPRAGTYLLSDD
;
A
#
# COMPACT_ATOMS: atom_id res chain seq x y z
N GLY A 1 11.59 -8.35 -22.89
CA GLY A 1 11.63 -8.14 -21.42
C GLY A 1 10.52 -8.95 -20.76
N VAL A 2 10.54 -9.03 -19.44
CA VAL A 2 9.41 -9.58 -18.69
C VAL A 2 8.45 -8.43 -18.43
N GLU A 3 7.18 -8.60 -18.75
CA GLU A 3 6.11 -7.64 -18.45
C GLU A 3 5.19 -8.23 -17.38
N LEU A 4 4.65 -7.39 -16.53
CA LEU A 4 3.68 -7.74 -15.48
C LEU A 4 2.33 -7.08 -15.78
N ASP A 5 1.29 -7.89 -15.91
CA ASP A 5 -0.08 -7.38 -15.99
C ASP A 5 -0.63 -6.95 -14.63
N VAL A 6 -0.16 -7.59 -13.54
CA VAL A 6 -0.72 -7.39 -12.19
C VAL A 6 0.37 -7.41 -11.13
N LEU A 7 0.33 -6.42 -10.26
CA LEU A 7 1.09 -6.36 -9.00
C LEU A 7 0.13 -6.46 -7.80
N VAL A 8 0.26 -7.49 -6.99
CA VAL A 8 -0.41 -7.57 -5.68
C VAL A 8 0.58 -7.28 -4.57
N SER A 9 0.47 -6.13 -3.95
CA SER A 9 1.37 -5.67 -2.88
C SER A 9 0.76 -5.97 -1.50
N ASN A 10 1.07 -7.17 -0.98
CA ASN A 10 0.48 -7.71 0.24
C ASN A 10 1.39 -7.60 1.48
N ALA A 11 2.70 -7.67 1.33
CA ALA A 11 3.64 -7.72 2.45
C ALA A 11 3.35 -6.65 3.51
N GLY A 12 3.42 -7.02 4.78
CA GLY A 12 3.21 -6.11 5.90
C GLY A 12 3.60 -6.75 7.24
N VAL A 13 3.98 -5.90 8.18
CA VAL A 13 4.38 -6.28 9.54
C VAL A 13 3.62 -5.46 10.57
N ALA A 14 3.45 -6.03 11.77
CA ALA A 14 2.92 -5.36 12.94
C ALA A 14 3.70 -5.84 14.18
N PRO A 15 4.98 -5.44 14.33
CA PRO A 15 5.79 -5.86 15.47
C PRO A 15 5.22 -5.27 16.77
N PRO A 16 5.38 -5.96 17.92
CA PRO A 16 4.84 -5.50 19.21
C PRO A 16 5.56 -4.26 19.78
N ARG A 17 6.68 -3.86 19.19
CA ARG A 17 7.48 -2.68 19.53
C ARG A 17 8.23 -2.17 18.32
N ALA A 18 8.70 -0.94 18.38
CA ALA A 18 9.55 -0.35 17.36
C ALA A 18 10.78 -1.21 17.06
N ARG A 19 11.17 -1.27 15.80
CA ARG A 19 12.42 -1.89 15.35
C ARG A 19 13.09 -0.97 14.32
N PRO A 20 14.37 -0.61 14.49
CA PRO A 20 15.10 0.11 13.48
C PRO A 20 15.47 -0.82 12.33
N THR A 21 15.41 -0.30 11.12
CA THR A 21 15.97 -0.97 9.94
C THR A 21 17.46 -0.61 9.78
N ARG A 22 18.16 -1.30 8.90
CA ARG A 22 19.56 -0.96 8.55
C ARG A 22 19.74 0.45 7.99
N HIS A 23 18.67 1.09 7.55
CA HIS A 23 18.66 2.45 7.04
C HIS A 23 18.28 3.50 8.09
N GLY A 24 18.15 3.11 9.37
CA GLY A 24 17.73 3.99 10.45
C GLY A 24 16.27 4.41 10.40
N LEU A 25 15.44 3.72 9.59
CA LEU A 25 14.02 3.95 9.48
C LEU A 25 13.24 3.01 10.40
N ASP A 26 12.00 3.39 10.74
CA ASP A 26 11.06 2.49 11.41
C ASP A 26 10.68 1.30 10.51
N GLU A 27 10.63 0.08 11.07
CA GLU A 27 10.34 -1.14 10.32
C GLU A 27 8.93 -1.13 9.71
N ILE A 28 7.92 -0.65 10.47
CA ILE A 28 6.54 -0.56 9.95
C ILE A 28 6.50 0.41 8.78
N PHE A 29 7.15 1.56 8.90
CA PHE A 29 7.26 2.51 7.80
C PHE A 29 7.89 1.90 6.57
N GLN A 30 9.07 1.31 6.74
CA GLN A 30 9.83 0.79 5.60
C GLN A 30 9.10 -0.36 4.90
N VAL A 31 8.54 -1.32 5.64
CA VAL A 31 7.90 -2.52 5.06
C VAL A 31 6.47 -2.24 4.58
N ASN A 32 5.67 -1.54 5.42
CA ASN A 32 4.26 -1.37 5.10
C ASN A 32 4.01 -0.27 4.08
N TYR A 33 4.96 0.64 3.89
CA TYR A 33 4.79 1.78 3.03
C TYR A 33 5.96 2.01 2.05
N LEU A 34 7.15 2.41 2.52
CA LEU A 34 8.23 2.91 1.65
C LEU A 34 8.66 1.87 0.60
N ALA A 35 8.76 0.60 0.96
CA ALA A 35 9.10 -0.46 0.00
C ALA A 35 8.07 -0.58 -1.13
N LYS A 36 6.80 -0.31 -0.85
CA LYS A 36 5.73 -0.33 -1.86
C LYS A 36 5.80 0.88 -2.79
N PHE A 37 6.11 2.05 -2.24
CA PHE A 37 6.38 3.27 -3.00
C PHE A 37 7.54 3.05 -3.97
N ILE A 38 8.67 2.54 -3.46
CA ILE A 38 9.87 2.26 -4.27
C ILE A 38 9.58 1.21 -5.35
N LEU A 39 8.95 0.10 -4.98
CA LEU A 39 8.67 -0.99 -5.92
C LEU A 39 7.76 -0.53 -7.07
N ALA A 40 6.69 0.19 -6.77
CA ALA A 40 5.77 0.70 -7.78
C ALA A 40 6.49 1.66 -8.74
N ASN A 41 7.22 2.65 -8.21
CA ASN A 41 7.96 3.60 -9.03
C ASN A 41 8.98 2.90 -9.94
N ARG A 42 9.72 1.91 -9.44
CA ARG A 42 10.69 1.16 -10.25
C ARG A 42 10.03 0.34 -11.34
N LEU A 43 8.99 -0.43 -11.02
CA LEU A 43 8.30 -1.25 -12.02
C LEU A 43 7.66 -0.41 -13.12
N LEU A 44 7.15 0.76 -12.78
CA LEU A 44 6.58 1.71 -13.74
C LEU A 44 7.66 2.37 -14.58
N SER A 45 8.72 2.92 -13.98
CA SER A 45 9.79 3.63 -14.70
C SER A 45 10.61 2.71 -15.60
N GLU A 46 10.81 1.44 -15.21
CA GLU A 46 11.51 0.44 -16.00
C GLU A 46 10.60 -0.21 -17.08
N GLY A 47 9.31 0.16 -17.15
CA GLY A 47 8.34 -0.41 -18.10
C GLY A 47 8.02 -1.87 -17.86
N ILE A 48 8.41 -2.44 -16.71
CA ILE A 48 8.06 -3.81 -16.31
C ILE A 48 6.55 -3.94 -16.08
N LEU A 49 5.94 -2.88 -15.53
CA LEU A 49 4.51 -2.65 -15.53
C LEU A 49 4.22 -1.70 -16.70
N PRO A 50 3.71 -2.19 -17.85
CA PRO A 50 3.55 -1.37 -19.05
C PRO A 50 2.66 -0.17 -18.79
N ASN A 51 3.13 1.00 -19.22
CA ASN A 51 2.42 2.26 -19.01
C ASN A 51 2.93 3.34 -19.98
N ALA A 52 2.08 4.30 -20.32
CA ALA A 52 2.45 5.44 -21.15
C ALA A 52 3.03 6.58 -20.31
N THR A 53 2.59 6.71 -19.06
CA THR A 53 2.91 7.84 -18.18
C THR A 53 4.38 7.90 -17.78
N PHE A 54 4.98 6.77 -17.42
CA PHE A 54 6.36 6.70 -16.91
C PHE A 54 7.36 6.23 -17.96
N ALA A 55 7.05 5.13 -18.63
CA ALA A 55 8.00 4.49 -19.54
C ALA A 55 7.75 4.79 -21.01
N GLY A 56 6.63 5.41 -21.36
CA GLY A 56 6.26 5.69 -22.74
C GLY A 56 6.01 4.43 -23.60
N ASN A 57 5.98 3.25 -23.00
CA ASN A 57 5.92 1.97 -23.71
C ASN A 57 4.50 1.63 -24.24
N GLY A 58 3.51 2.47 -23.91
CA GLY A 58 2.11 2.20 -24.22
C GLY A 58 1.52 1.07 -23.36
N ARG A 59 0.24 0.79 -23.58
CA ARG A 59 -0.47 -0.31 -22.90
C ARG A 59 -0.35 -1.57 -23.71
N PRO A 60 -0.32 -2.76 -23.07
CA PRO A 60 -0.58 -4.01 -23.78
C PRO A 60 -1.95 -3.92 -24.44
N ALA A 61 -2.05 -4.35 -25.68
CA ALA A 61 -3.31 -4.36 -26.41
C ALA A 61 -4.37 -5.15 -25.62
N GLY A 62 -5.42 -4.47 -25.16
CA GLY A 62 -6.63 -5.11 -24.64
C GLY A 62 -6.77 -5.26 -23.13
N ARG A 63 -5.77 -4.86 -22.30
CA ARG A 63 -5.89 -4.91 -20.83
C ARG A 63 -5.16 -3.76 -20.15
N THR A 64 -5.79 -3.16 -19.15
CA THR A 64 -5.17 -2.17 -18.27
C THR A 64 -4.37 -2.91 -17.19
N PRO A 65 -3.04 -2.70 -17.05
CA PRO A 65 -2.27 -3.25 -15.95
C PRO A 65 -2.84 -2.82 -14.60
N ARG A 66 -2.65 -3.63 -13.55
CA ARG A 66 -3.32 -3.42 -12.25
C ARG A 66 -2.35 -3.50 -11.09
N ILE A 67 -2.45 -2.56 -10.19
CA ILE A 67 -1.76 -2.58 -8.88
C ILE A 67 -2.82 -2.70 -7.79
N ILE A 68 -2.69 -3.72 -6.94
CA ILE A 68 -3.60 -3.96 -5.82
C ILE A 68 -2.80 -3.85 -4.52
N TYR A 69 -3.14 -2.87 -3.69
CA TYR A 69 -2.56 -2.72 -2.36
C TYR A 69 -3.44 -3.36 -1.29
N ILE A 70 -2.86 -4.26 -0.49
CA ILE A 70 -3.57 -4.83 0.65
C ILE A 70 -3.40 -3.91 1.86
N SER A 71 -4.50 -3.29 2.24
CA SER A 71 -4.60 -2.34 3.34
C SER A 71 -5.42 -2.89 4.52
N SER A 72 -5.94 -2.02 5.34
CA SER A 72 -6.80 -2.33 6.49
C SER A 72 -7.79 -1.21 6.73
N ASP A 73 -8.98 -1.55 7.16
CA ASP A 73 -10.02 -0.58 7.56
C ASP A 73 -9.62 0.22 8.82
N SER A 74 -8.58 -0.24 9.53
CA SER A 74 -8.00 0.50 10.67
C SER A 74 -7.48 1.90 10.32
N HIS A 75 -7.24 2.21 9.04
CA HIS A 75 -6.84 3.55 8.58
C HIS A 75 -7.88 4.63 8.90
N GLN A 76 -9.17 4.26 9.06
CA GLN A 76 -10.28 5.18 9.29
C GLN A 76 -10.14 6.03 10.58
N GLY A 77 -9.44 5.52 11.58
CA GLY A 77 -9.22 6.24 12.84
C GLY A 77 -7.80 6.79 13.03
N ALA A 78 -6.99 6.77 11.97
CA ALA A 78 -5.61 7.23 12.06
C ALA A 78 -5.51 8.76 12.10
N SER A 79 -4.47 9.29 12.80
CA SER A 79 -4.13 10.71 12.76
C SER A 79 -3.74 11.17 11.36
N ALA A 80 -3.75 12.48 11.11
CA ALA A 80 -3.19 13.07 9.90
C ALA A 80 -1.70 12.68 9.74
N ILE A 81 -1.20 12.76 8.50
CA ILE A 81 0.19 12.43 8.22
C ILE A 81 1.10 13.49 8.83
N ASP A 82 2.07 13.03 9.61
CA ASP A 82 3.12 13.87 10.19
C ASP A 82 4.36 13.78 9.30
N TYR A 83 4.71 14.90 8.69
CA TYR A 83 5.86 14.99 7.78
C TYR A 83 7.15 15.38 8.49
N GLU A 84 7.11 15.87 9.73
CA GLU A 84 8.31 16.23 10.49
C GLU A 84 9.05 14.97 10.96
N GLU A 85 8.29 13.98 11.42
CA GLU A 85 8.84 12.69 11.87
C GLU A 85 8.63 11.56 10.84
N PHE A 86 8.48 11.88 9.57
CA PHE A 86 8.11 10.92 8.52
C PHE A 86 9.18 9.84 8.32
N GLY A 87 8.86 8.63 8.76
CA GLY A 87 9.73 7.46 8.66
C GLY A 87 10.88 7.40 9.67
N VAL A 88 10.98 8.38 10.57
CA VAL A 88 12.01 8.40 11.62
C VAL A 88 11.76 7.29 12.63
N TYR A 89 12.81 6.54 12.94
CA TYR A 89 12.75 5.56 14.02
C TYR A 89 12.80 6.25 15.38
N TYR A 90 11.92 5.85 16.26
CA TYR A 90 12.01 6.10 17.71
C TYR A 90 11.45 4.91 18.47
N ASP A 91 11.83 4.75 19.74
CA ASP A 91 11.38 3.59 20.53
C ASP A 91 9.93 3.77 21.00
N TYR A 92 9.12 2.73 20.84
CA TYR A 92 7.74 2.67 21.30
C TYR A 92 7.29 1.24 21.59
N GLY A 93 6.31 1.12 22.51
CA GLY A 93 5.73 -0.17 22.90
C GLY A 93 4.47 -0.54 22.10
N VAL A 94 3.82 -1.62 22.54
CA VAL A 94 2.69 -2.30 21.85
C VAL A 94 1.56 -1.35 21.47
N ARG A 95 1.10 -0.48 22.38
CA ARG A 95 -0.05 0.41 22.11
C ARG A 95 0.25 1.37 20.95
N LYS A 96 1.43 1.96 20.95
CA LYS A 96 1.85 2.87 19.87
C LYS A 96 2.06 2.11 18.57
N SER A 97 2.59 0.87 18.63
CA SER A 97 2.77 0.02 17.44
C SER A 97 1.44 -0.25 16.71
N ILE A 98 0.35 -0.50 17.45
CA ILE A 98 -0.99 -0.66 16.84
C ILE A 98 -1.42 0.63 16.14
N ASN A 99 -1.20 1.79 16.76
CA ASN A 99 -1.50 3.08 16.16
C ASN A 99 -0.64 3.33 14.91
N MET A 100 0.65 3.00 14.94
CA MET A 100 1.57 3.12 13.81
C MET A 100 1.17 2.20 12.64
N TYR A 101 0.68 1.00 12.93
CA TYR A 101 0.12 0.13 11.88
C TYR A 101 -1.06 0.80 11.18
N SER A 102 -2.02 1.33 11.93
CA SER A 102 -3.19 2.03 11.39
C SER A 102 -2.79 3.29 10.62
N TYR A 103 -1.85 4.04 11.15
CA TYR A 103 -1.27 5.23 10.54
C TYR A 103 -0.60 4.91 9.19
N TYR A 104 0.26 3.89 9.12
CA TYR A 104 0.87 3.53 7.84
C TYR A 104 -0.07 2.84 6.85
N LYS A 105 -1.24 2.36 7.30
CA LYS A 105 -2.33 2.01 6.38
C LYS A 105 -3.03 3.25 5.80
N LEU A 106 -3.15 4.34 6.55
CA LEU A 106 -3.60 5.63 6.01
C LEU A 106 -2.58 6.17 4.99
N VAL A 107 -1.30 6.19 5.34
CA VAL A 107 -0.21 6.62 4.44
C VAL A 107 -0.22 5.82 3.13
N LEU A 108 -0.36 4.49 3.21
CA LEU A 108 -0.45 3.62 2.04
C LEU A 108 -1.66 3.96 1.16
N ASN A 109 -2.82 4.21 1.76
CA ASN A 109 -4.03 4.53 1.03
C ASN A 109 -3.93 5.91 0.34
N THR A 110 -3.36 6.89 1.02
CA THR A 110 -3.09 8.22 0.44
C THR A 110 -2.13 8.12 -0.75
N PHE A 111 -1.08 7.32 -0.63
CA PHE A 111 -0.17 7.04 -1.74
C PHE A 111 -0.88 6.34 -2.90
N ALA A 112 -1.68 5.31 -2.64
CA ALA A 112 -2.40 4.59 -3.68
C ALA A 112 -3.36 5.51 -4.45
N THR A 113 -4.05 6.41 -3.75
CA THR A 113 -4.94 7.42 -4.36
C THR A 113 -4.14 8.42 -5.20
N GLU A 114 -3.00 8.91 -4.72
CA GLU A 114 -2.12 9.80 -5.48
C GLU A 114 -1.54 9.10 -6.71
N LEU A 115 -1.08 7.85 -6.58
CA LEU A 115 -0.58 7.07 -7.70
C LEU A 115 -1.68 6.82 -8.74
N ALA A 116 -2.91 6.51 -8.31
CA ALA A 116 -4.06 6.38 -9.20
C ALA A 116 -4.34 7.67 -9.99
N ARG A 117 -4.16 8.84 -9.35
CA ARG A 117 -4.33 10.14 -9.99
C ARG A 117 -3.24 10.41 -11.04
N ARG A 118 -1.98 10.08 -10.72
CA ARG A 118 -0.83 10.26 -11.63
C ARG A 118 -0.87 9.32 -12.83
N LEU A 119 -1.53 8.16 -12.71
CA LEU A 119 -1.67 7.16 -13.77
C LEU A 119 -2.98 7.30 -14.56
N GLN A 120 -3.55 8.51 -14.56
CA GLN A 120 -4.70 8.86 -15.39
C GLN A 120 -4.37 10.10 -16.22
N SER A 121 -4.71 10.07 -17.48
CA SER A 121 -4.60 11.21 -18.38
C SER A 121 -5.84 11.29 -19.28
N GLU A 122 -6.39 12.47 -19.43
CA GLU A 122 -7.54 12.75 -20.34
C GLU A 122 -8.75 11.80 -20.13
N GLY A 123 -8.98 11.39 -18.86
CA GLY A 123 -10.06 10.47 -18.49
C GLY A 123 -9.77 9.00 -18.79
N GLN A 124 -8.57 8.68 -19.27
CA GLN A 124 -8.14 7.30 -19.49
C GLN A 124 -7.24 6.81 -18.34
N VAL A 125 -7.50 5.59 -17.86
CA VAL A 125 -6.68 4.94 -16.85
C VAL A 125 -5.53 4.20 -17.54
N ASP A 126 -4.32 4.63 -17.29
CA ASP A 126 -3.11 4.02 -17.82
C ASP A 126 -2.75 2.73 -17.08
N VAL A 127 -2.73 2.80 -15.75
CA VAL A 127 -2.61 1.64 -14.86
C VAL A 127 -3.66 1.76 -13.75
N SER A 128 -4.45 0.72 -13.55
CA SER A 128 -5.43 0.67 -12.45
C SER A 128 -4.73 0.52 -11.10
N VAL A 129 -5.03 1.39 -10.15
CA VAL A 129 -4.54 1.27 -8.76
C VAL A 129 -5.73 1.15 -7.82
N ASN A 130 -5.84 0.03 -7.14
CA ASN A 130 -6.96 -0.24 -6.24
C ASN A 130 -6.46 -0.70 -4.86
N VAL A 131 -7.25 -0.46 -3.85
CA VAL A 131 -6.95 -0.80 -2.45
C VAL A 131 -7.96 -1.79 -1.92
N MET A 132 -7.51 -2.74 -1.13
CA MET A 132 -8.36 -3.77 -0.54
C MET A 132 -8.06 -4.01 0.93
N CYS A 133 -9.10 -4.07 1.74
CA CYS A 133 -9.05 -4.59 3.10
C CYS A 133 -9.68 -5.98 3.14
N PRO A 134 -8.92 -7.03 3.49
CA PRO A 134 -9.45 -8.40 3.54
C PRO A 134 -10.42 -8.63 4.72
N GLY A 135 -10.62 -7.64 5.57
CA GLY A 135 -11.26 -7.81 6.86
C GLY A 135 -10.34 -8.52 7.86
N PRO A 136 -10.86 -8.98 8.99
CA PRO A 136 -10.09 -9.77 9.94
C PRO A 136 -9.75 -11.14 9.35
N VAL A 137 -8.45 -11.43 9.22
CA VAL A 137 -7.92 -12.67 8.64
C VAL A 137 -7.09 -13.41 9.68
N ASN A 138 -7.30 -14.70 9.80
CA ASN A 138 -6.43 -15.58 10.58
C ASN A 138 -5.10 -15.74 9.84
N SER A 139 -4.18 -14.82 10.09
CA SER A 139 -2.86 -14.76 9.44
C SER A 139 -1.73 -14.69 10.47
N ASN A 140 -0.51 -14.86 10.00
CA ASN A 140 0.69 -14.80 10.84
C ASN A 140 1.14 -13.36 11.18
N ILE A 141 0.32 -12.34 10.97
CA ILE A 141 0.69 -10.94 11.25
C ILE A 141 1.03 -10.70 12.74
N ALA A 142 0.42 -11.50 13.64
CA ALA A 142 0.67 -11.48 15.08
C ALA A 142 1.68 -12.56 15.54
N ARG A 143 2.52 -13.09 14.66
CA ARG A 143 3.49 -14.15 14.97
C ARG A 143 4.44 -13.81 16.13
N ASP A 144 4.73 -12.53 16.33
CA ASP A 144 5.61 -12.02 17.38
C ASP A 144 4.89 -11.70 18.71
N ALA A 145 3.58 -11.99 18.82
CA ALA A 145 2.82 -11.76 20.05
C ALA A 145 3.29 -12.71 21.18
N PRO A 146 3.22 -12.31 22.46
CA PRO A 146 3.54 -13.14 23.60
C PRO A 146 2.75 -14.47 23.62
N PRO A 147 3.33 -15.59 24.09
CA PRO A 147 2.70 -16.92 24.05
C PRO A 147 1.33 -17.00 24.69
N VAL A 148 1.12 -16.33 25.82
CA VAL A 148 -0.17 -16.29 26.54
C VAL A 148 -1.25 -15.61 25.69
N LEU A 149 -0.88 -14.52 24.99
CA LEU A 149 -1.79 -13.80 24.10
C LEU A 149 -2.09 -14.59 22.82
N LYS A 150 -1.12 -15.37 22.33
CA LYS A 150 -1.30 -16.23 21.13
C LYS A 150 -2.41 -17.25 21.29
N GLY A 151 -2.51 -17.91 22.45
CA GLY A 151 -3.54 -18.91 22.70
C GLY A 151 -4.94 -18.32 22.66
N PHE A 152 -5.15 -17.20 23.34
CA PHE A 152 -6.41 -16.47 23.35
C PHE A 152 -6.74 -15.88 21.96
N MET A 153 -5.76 -15.28 21.31
CA MET A 153 -5.92 -14.75 19.95
C MET A 153 -6.24 -15.85 18.94
N LYS A 154 -5.62 -17.03 19.05
CA LYS A 154 -5.90 -18.16 18.16
C LYS A 154 -7.35 -18.62 18.26
N LEU A 155 -7.94 -18.64 19.47
CA LEU A 155 -9.33 -18.98 19.67
C LEU A 155 -10.25 -17.93 19.04
N ILE A 156 -10.00 -16.63 19.29
CA ILE A 156 -10.75 -15.53 18.68
C ILE A 156 -10.62 -15.57 17.16
N PHE A 157 -9.41 -15.79 16.64
CA PHE A 157 -9.14 -15.81 15.20
C PHE A 157 -9.84 -16.99 14.51
N SER A 158 -9.96 -18.15 15.17
CA SER A 158 -10.65 -19.31 14.59
C SER A 158 -12.17 -19.10 14.44
N VAL A 159 -12.78 -18.30 15.30
CA VAL A 159 -14.23 -18.07 15.33
C VAL A 159 -14.65 -16.85 14.52
N PHE A 160 -13.89 -15.76 14.60
CA PHE A 160 -14.27 -14.46 14.04
C PHE A 160 -13.50 -14.08 12.78
N PHE A 161 -12.41 -14.78 12.44
CA PHE A 161 -11.53 -14.40 11.34
C PHE A 161 -11.72 -15.34 10.15
N ARG A 162 -11.63 -14.76 8.97
CA ARG A 162 -11.73 -15.48 7.70
C ARG A 162 -10.49 -16.35 7.44
N SER A 163 -10.68 -17.47 6.74
CA SER A 163 -9.56 -18.22 6.23
C SER A 163 -8.81 -17.39 5.14
N PRO A 164 -7.50 -17.61 4.95
CA PRO A 164 -6.73 -16.94 3.92
C PRO A 164 -7.32 -17.09 2.52
N GLU A 165 -7.89 -18.24 2.17
CA GLU A 165 -8.52 -18.52 0.88
C GLU A 165 -9.76 -17.64 0.66
N LYS A 166 -10.60 -17.48 1.70
CA LYS A 166 -11.77 -16.59 1.62
C LYS A 166 -11.36 -15.13 1.55
N ALA A 167 -10.28 -14.75 2.24
CA ALA A 167 -9.74 -13.40 2.21
C ALA A 167 -9.07 -13.05 0.87
N ALA A 168 -8.57 -14.04 0.12
CA ALA A 168 -7.96 -13.86 -1.18
C ALA A 168 -8.99 -13.66 -2.32
N ARG A 169 -10.22 -14.10 -2.17
CA ARG A 169 -11.23 -13.99 -3.25
C ARG A 169 -11.45 -12.56 -3.76
N PRO A 170 -11.58 -11.52 -2.91
CA PRO A 170 -11.69 -10.14 -3.41
C PRO A 170 -10.44 -9.69 -4.17
N VAL A 171 -9.25 -10.21 -3.81
CA VAL A 171 -8.02 -9.95 -4.57
C VAL A 171 -8.14 -10.52 -5.97
N SER A 172 -8.57 -11.78 -6.10
CA SER A 172 -8.80 -12.42 -7.41
C SER A 172 -9.81 -11.65 -8.25
N TYR A 173 -10.87 -11.11 -7.64
CA TYR A 173 -11.83 -10.24 -8.32
C TYR A 173 -11.17 -8.96 -8.84
N LEU A 174 -10.41 -8.24 -8.01
CA LEU A 174 -9.73 -7.00 -8.41
C LEU A 174 -8.67 -7.24 -9.49
N THR A 175 -8.01 -8.41 -9.48
CA THR A 175 -6.94 -8.73 -10.43
C THR A 175 -7.43 -9.25 -11.76
N ALA A 176 -8.51 -10.05 -11.79
CA ALA A 176 -8.91 -10.84 -12.97
C ALA A 176 -10.28 -10.50 -13.54
N SER A 177 -11.17 -9.82 -12.80
CA SER A 177 -12.51 -9.51 -13.31
C SER A 177 -12.47 -8.48 -14.43
N SER A 178 -13.24 -8.73 -15.49
CA SER A 178 -13.48 -7.76 -16.57
C SER A 178 -14.28 -6.54 -16.09
N GLU A 179 -15.06 -6.67 -15.01
CA GLU A 179 -15.81 -5.57 -14.40
C GLU A 179 -14.89 -4.50 -13.82
N MET A 180 -13.62 -4.85 -13.56
CA MET A 180 -12.59 -3.94 -13.04
C MET A 180 -11.75 -3.28 -14.14
N GLU A 181 -12.06 -3.55 -15.41
CA GLU A 181 -11.30 -2.98 -16.52
C GLU A 181 -11.48 -1.47 -16.60
N GLY A 182 -10.36 -0.73 -16.60
CA GLY A 182 -10.36 0.73 -16.63
C GLY A 182 -10.85 1.41 -15.33
N LEU A 183 -11.20 0.65 -14.28
CA LEU A 183 -11.56 1.20 -12.98
C LEU A 183 -10.32 1.37 -12.11
N THR A 184 -10.22 2.51 -11.43
CA THR A 184 -9.08 2.84 -10.56
C THR A 184 -9.55 3.60 -9.33
N ASN A 185 -8.72 3.63 -8.28
CA ASN A 185 -8.98 4.27 -7.00
C ASN A 185 -10.21 3.71 -6.25
N ASP A 186 -10.56 2.45 -6.51
CA ASP A 186 -11.57 1.74 -5.75
C ASP A 186 -11.00 1.17 -4.43
N TYR A 187 -11.80 1.26 -3.38
CA TYR A 187 -11.53 0.60 -2.11
C TYR A 187 -12.55 -0.48 -1.83
N LEU A 188 -12.09 -1.72 -1.69
CA LEU A 188 -12.93 -2.85 -1.25
C LEU A 188 -12.64 -3.20 0.20
N HIS A 189 -13.68 -3.17 1.04
CA HIS A 189 -13.68 -3.88 2.32
C HIS A 189 -14.34 -5.24 2.11
N MET A 190 -13.51 -6.28 2.03
CA MET A 190 -13.95 -7.60 1.53
C MET A 190 -14.48 -7.49 0.10
N PHE A 191 -15.77 -7.69 -0.15
CA PHE A 191 -16.42 -7.50 -1.45
C PHE A 191 -17.24 -6.19 -1.56
N ASN A 192 -17.33 -5.44 -0.46
CA ASN A 192 -18.13 -4.22 -0.47
C ASN A 192 -17.28 -3.03 -0.88
N ARG A 193 -17.69 -2.30 -1.91
CA ARG A 193 -17.11 -0.97 -2.20
C ARG A 193 -17.41 -0.03 -1.04
N LYS A 194 -16.40 0.66 -0.55
CA LYS A 194 -16.47 1.56 0.58
C LYS A 194 -15.60 2.79 0.32
N ARG A 195 -15.91 3.90 0.94
CA ARG A 195 -14.99 5.06 0.94
C ARG A 195 -13.91 4.87 2.00
N MET A 196 -12.71 5.27 1.68
CA MET A 196 -11.62 5.43 2.64
C MET A 196 -11.84 6.68 3.49
N ASP A 197 -11.00 6.89 4.50
CA ASP A 197 -10.98 8.14 5.27
C ASP A 197 -10.85 9.35 4.33
N GLU A 198 -11.55 10.44 4.61
CA GLU A 198 -11.60 11.65 3.77
C GLU A 198 -10.20 12.25 3.53
N LYS A 199 -9.29 12.14 4.50
CA LYS A 199 -7.90 12.60 4.37
C LYS A 199 -7.16 11.97 3.19
N VAL A 200 -7.51 10.74 2.81
CA VAL A 200 -6.90 9.99 1.70
C VAL A 200 -7.13 10.68 0.35
N TYR A 201 -8.26 11.37 0.20
CA TYR A 201 -8.67 11.96 -1.07
C TYR A 201 -8.17 13.39 -1.30
N LEU A 202 -7.50 13.99 -0.33
CA LEU A 202 -6.99 15.36 -0.43
C LEU A 202 -5.79 15.42 -1.41
N PRO A 203 -5.88 16.12 -2.55
CA PRO A 203 -4.80 16.15 -3.54
C PRO A 203 -3.48 16.69 -2.98
N GLU A 204 -3.57 17.73 -2.14
CA GLU A 204 -2.39 18.34 -1.55
C GLU A 204 -1.66 17.40 -0.57
N GLU A 205 -2.41 16.55 0.16
CA GLU A 205 -1.81 15.52 1.00
C GLU A 205 -1.11 14.44 0.17
N GLY A 206 -1.70 14.05 -0.96
CA GLY A 206 -1.07 13.11 -1.90
C GLY A 206 0.26 13.64 -2.44
N LYS A 207 0.29 14.90 -2.90
CA LYS A 207 1.50 15.56 -3.39
C LYS A 207 2.57 15.70 -2.31
N LYS A 208 2.20 16.16 -1.11
CA LYS A 208 3.13 16.25 0.04
C LYS A 208 3.72 14.90 0.39
N LEU A 209 2.88 13.85 0.44
CA LEU A 209 3.32 12.49 0.72
C LEU A 209 4.31 12.00 -0.34
N TRP A 210 4.02 12.25 -1.62
CA TRP A 210 4.91 11.89 -2.72
C TRP A 210 6.29 12.54 -2.55
N ALA A 211 6.33 13.85 -2.34
CA ALA A 211 7.57 14.61 -2.16
C ALA A 211 8.37 14.13 -0.93
N ALA A 212 7.72 13.92 0.21
CA ALA A 212 8.35 13.40 1.43
C ALA A 212 8.94 11.99 1.20
N SER A 213 8.20 11.12 0.52
CA SER A 213 8.64 9.75 0.21
C SER A 213 9.84 9.74 -0.73
N ALA A 214 9.82 10.59 -1.76
CA ALA A 214 10.93 10.78 -2.68
C ALA A 214 12.19 11.27 -1.96
N ALA A 215 12.03 12.22 -1.01
CA ALA A 215 13.13 12.72 -0.20
C ALA A 215 13.75 11.61 0.68
N VAL A 216 12.92 10.81 1.35
CA VAL A 216 13.41 9.66 2.13
C VAL A 216 14.10 8.63 1.24
N TRP A 217 13.55 8.32 0.08
CA TRP A 217 14.16 7.37 -0.85
C TRP A 217 15.52 7.85 -1.36
N ARG A 218 15.63 9.12 -1.78
CA ARG A 218 16.92 9.72 -2.22
C ARG A 218 17.98 9.66 -1.11
N ARG A 219 17.59 9.79 0.15
CA ARG A 219 18.52 9.68 1.30
C ARG A 219 19.10 8.28 1.49
N VAL A 220 18.33 7.24 1.18
CA VAL A 220 18.73 5.84 1.41
C VAL A 220 19.23 5.13 0.14
N ASP A 221 18.91 5.63 -1.06
CA ASP A 221 19.40 5.11 -2.34
C ASP A 221 19.73 6.28 -3.30
N PRO A 222 21.02 6.51 -3.60
CA PRO A 222 21.44 7.57 -4.54
C PRO A 222 20.83 7.45 -5.95
N ARG A 223 20.37 6.26 -6.35
CA ARG A 223 19.76 6.03 -7.66
C ARG A 223 18.28 6.37 -7.71
N ALA A 224 17.68 6.77 -6.60
CA ALA A 224 16.24 7.04 -6.50
C ALA A 224 15.74 8.01 -7.59
N GLY A 225 16.53 9.04 -7.91
CA GLY A 225 16.18 10.02 -8.94
C GLY A 225 15.96 9.44 -10.34
N THR A 226 16.58 8.28 -10.65
CA THR A 226 16.43 7.60 -11.95
C THR A 226 15.02 6.98 -12.13
N TYR A 227 14.32 6.70 -11.02
CA TYR A 227 13.08 5.97 -11.03
C TYR A 227 11.85 6.79 -10.60
N LEU A 228 12.09 8.01 -10.11
CA LEU A 228 10.98 8.88 -9.70
C LEU A 228 10.39 9.60 -10.91
N LEU A 229 9.06 9.64 -10.97
CA LEU A 229 8.37 10.58 -11.85
C LEU A 229 8.78 12.01 -11.49
N SER A 230 9.00 12.83 -12.52
CA SER A 230 9.04 14.28 -12.36
C SER A 230 7.67 14.79 -11.87
N ASP A 231 7.69 15.84 -11.06
CA ASP A 231 6.48 16.52 -10.57
C ASP A 231 5.97 17.58 -11.61
N ASP A 232 6.30 17.38 -12.91
CA ASP A 232 5.88 18.28 -14.00
C ASP A 232 4.42 18.09 -14.40
#